data_935a595e3529a2176dc4c8b1b3b8b7c0
#
_entry.id   935a595e3529a2176dc4c8b1b3b8b7c0
#
_cell.length_a   1.000
_cell.length_b   1.000
_cell.length_c   1.000
_cell.angle_alpha   90.00
_cell.angle_beta   90.00
_cell.angle_gamma   90.00
#
_symmetry.space_group_name_H-M   'P 1'
#
loop_
_entity.id
_entity.type
_entity.pdbx_description
1 polymer ?
#
loop_
_entity_poly.entity_id
_entity_poly.type
_entity_poly.pdbx_seq_one_letter_code
_entity_poly.pdbx_strand_id
1 'polypeptide(L)'
;MKPLAILLIVTLGALFAIVQAPSPKASASSPAKSIGLFAYPMNQQGPEQQLKDENDCYSSAKQQTGVDAQAPPPAAPSAEEQQAAQKQAAQQAAASTPKGGAVKGSARGAAGGAAIGAIAGDAGTGAAVGATAGAVRGRRQQKKAQQGAQQQAAEQTAQAQQQAQAEANAQHQGALDTFKRAFSACMDARGYSVK
;
A
#
# COMPACT_ATOMS: atom_id res chain seq x y z
N MET A 1 -33.22 56.88 49.63
CA MET A 1 -32.16 55.92 49.96
C MET A 1 -31.90 54.92 48.85
N LYS A 2 -31.55 55.35 47.64
CA LYS A 2 -31.26 54.40 46.53
C LYS A 2 -30.35 54.91 45.39
N PRO A 3 -29.57 56.02 45.50
CA PRO A 3 -28.64 56.35 44.41
C PRO A 3 -27.18 55.97 44.67
N LEU A 4 -26.81 55.48 45.88
CA LEU A 4 -25.42 55.22 46.22
C LEU A 4 -24.93 53.83 45.70
N ALA A 5 -25.79 52.91 45.41
CA ALA A 5 -25.44 51.56 44.96
C ALA A 5 -25.09 51.47 43.48
N ILE A 6 -25.53 52.43 42.66
CA ILE A 6 -25.29 52.43 41.20
C ILE A 6 -23.91 53.03 40.87
N LEU A 7 -23.39 53.90 41.70
CA LEU A 7 -22.09 54.58 41.45
C LEU A 7 -20.89 53.66 41.72
N LEU A 8 -21.05 52.58 42.52
CA LEU A 8 -20.00 51.63 42.84
C LEU A 8 -19.78 50.54 41.80
N ILE A 9 -20.77 50.33 40.93
CA ILE A 9 -20.68 49.31 39.86
C ILE A 9 -19.97 49.85 38.61
N VAL A 10 -20.01 51.18 38.39
CA VAL A 10 -19.40 51.79 37.20
C VAL A 10 -17.90 51.97 37.33
N THR A 11 -17.35 52.02 38.55
CA THR A 11 -15.91 52.24 38.80
C THR A 11 -15.08 50.95 38.78
N LEU A 12 -15.70 49.75 38.84
CA LEU A 12 -14.99 48.48 38.83
C LEU A 12 -14.83 47.86 37.42
N GLY A 13 -15.40 48.52 36.40
CA GLY A 13 -15.37 48.05 35.00
C GLY A 13 -14.19 48.52 34.15
N ALA A 14 -13.34 49.42 34.67
CA ALA A 14 -12.35 50.11 33.85
C ALA A 14 -10.89 49.61 33.97
N LEU A 15 -10.63 48.48 34.62
CA LEU A 15 -9.25 47.98 34.81
C LEU A 15 -8.98 46.56 34.30
N PHE A 16 -9.76 46.07 33.33
CA PHE A 16 -9.37 44.87 32.58
C PHE A 16 -8.80 45.31 31.22
N ALA A 17 -7.68 46.05 31.23
CA ALA A 17 -6.81 46.11 30.08
C ALA A 17 -6.24 44.67 29.91
N ILE A 18 -6.91 43.86 29.10
CA ILE A 18 -6.39 42.59 28.61
C ILE A 18 -5.12 42.94 27.84
N VAL A 19 -3.97 42.74 28.48
CA VAL A 19 -2.70 42.58 27.77
C VAL A 19 -2.88 41.32 26.91
N GLN A 20 -3.32 41.53 25.67
CA GLN A 20 -3.25 40.49 24.65
C GLN A 20 -1.76 40.28 24.40
N ALA A 21 -1.20 39.26 25.06
CA ALA A 21 0.07 38.70 24.66
C ALA A 21 -0.05 38.37 23.17
N PRO A 22 0.90 38.78 22.32
CA PRO A 22 0.88 38.36 20.91
C PRO A 22 0.82 36.83 20.90
N SER A 23 -0.28 36.29 20.39
CA SER A 23 -0.41 34.86 20.16
C SER A 23 0.84 34.42 19.40
N PRO A 24 1.57 33.40 19.83
CA PRO A 24 2.68 32.89 19.03
C PRO A 24 2.10 32.60 17.65
N LYS A 25 2.54 33.37 16.64
CA LYS A 25 2.24 33.07 15.24
C LYS A 25 2.57 31.61 15.09
N ALA A 26 1.56 30.80 14.77
CA ALA A 26 1.78 29.40 14.45
C ALA A 26 2.97 29.35 13.50
N SER A 27 4.07 28.75 13.96
CA SER A 27 5.29 28.67 13.18
C SER A 27 4.92 27.96 11.88
N ALA A 28 4.80 28.73 10.80
CA ALA A 28 4.56 28.16 9.49
C ALA A 28 5.67 27.12 9.28
N SER A 29 5.28 25.86 9.16
CA SER A 29 6.26 24.80 9.01
C SER A 29 7.05 25.05 7.73
N SER A 30 8.37 25.16 7.87
CA SER A 30 9.28 25.37 6.74
C SER A 30 9.08 24.31 5.67
N PRO A 31 8.80 24.68 4.40
CA PRO A 31 8.68 23.73 3.30
C PRO A 31 9.93 22.85 3.12
N ALA A 32 11.12 23.40 3.29
CA ALA A 32 12.36 22.64 3.26
C ALA A 32 12.35 21.50 4.28
N LYS A 33 11.97 21.80 5.53
CA LYS A 33 11.92 20.81 6.61
C LYS A 33 10.87 19.72 6.36
N SER A 34 9.75 20.06 5.73
CA SER A 34 8.70 19.08 5.42
C SER A 34 9.14 18.00 4.44
N ILE A 35 10.14 18.29 3.62
CA ILE A 35 10.74 17.37 2.63
C ILE A 35 12.08 16.79 3.09
N GLY A 36 12.45 17.01 4.36
CA GLY A 36 13.67 16.51 4.96
C GLY A 36 14.94 17.24 4.52
N LEU A 37 14.83 18.52 4.15
CA LEU A 37 15.95 19.40 3.83
C LEU A 37 16.05 20.54 4.85
N PHE A 38 17.25 21.05 5.00
CA PHE A 38 17.54 22.19 5.87
C PHE A 38 18.22 23.28 5.05
N ALA A 39 17.59 24.48 5.01
CA ALA A 39 18.14 25.65 4.33
C ALA A 39 18.85 26.56 5.34
N TYR A 40 20.11 26.87 5.08
CA TYR A 40 20.93 27.75 5.91
C TYR A 40 21.22 29.05 5.14
N PRO A 41 20.84 30.23 5.67
CA PRO A 41 21.13 31.50 5.01
C PRO A 41 22.64 31.78 5.01
N MET A 42 23.18 32.18 3.85
CA MET A 42 24.59 32.59 3.72
C MET A 42 24.80 34.09 3.70
N ASN A 43 23.74 34.87 3.45
CA ASN A 43 23.78 36.33 3.29
C ASN A 43 22.95 37.06 4.33
N GLN A 44 22.87 36.58 5.57
CA GLN A 44 22.16 37.21 6.69
C GLN A 44 20.64 37.39 6.43
N GLN A 45 20.03 36.58 5.61
CA GLN A 45 18.57 36.56 5.38
C GLN A 45 17.83 36.25 6.68
N GLY A 46 16.80 37.04 6.97
CA GLY A 46 15.94 36.86 8.15
C GLY A 46 14.99 35.68 7.98
N PRO A 47 14.40 35.17 9.08
CA PRO A 47 13.53 33.98 9.03
C PRO A 47 12.26 34.19 8.19
N GLU A 48 11.71 35.38 8.12
CA GLU A 48 10.54 35.70 7.28
C GLU A 48 10.90 35.62 5.77
N GLN A 49 12.07 36.17 5.41
CA GLN A 49 12.58 36.11 4.05
C GLN A 49 12.87 34.64 3.65
N GLN A 50 13.47 33.85 4.55
CA GLN A 50 13.73 32.45 4.32
C GLN A 50 12.44 31.68 4.03
N LEU A 51 11.40 31.85 4.84
CA LEU A 51 10.10 31.19 4.62
C LEU A 51 9.47 31.56 3.28
N LYS A 52 9.58 32.83 2.88
CA LYS A 52 9.10 33.27 1.58
C LYS A 52 9.87 32.60 0.45
N ASP A 53 11.18 32.61 0.51
CA ASP A 53 12.06 32.02 -0.49
C ASP A 53 11.86 30.50 -0.59
N GLU A 54 11.69 29.80 0.54
CA GLU A 54 11.34 28.39 0.57
C GLU A 54 10.00 28.09 -0.09
N ASN A 55 8.96 28.91 0.14
CA ASN A 55 7.65 28.73 -0.50
C ASN A 55 7.72 28.96 -2.02
N ASP A 56 8.43 29.99 -2.43
CA ASP A 56 8.62 30.32 -3.86
C ASP A 56 9.39 29.18 -4.55
N CYS A 57 10.48 28.71 -3.93
CA CYS A 57 11.27 27.60 -4.46
C CYS A 57 10.52 26.26 -4.47
N TYR A 58 9.68 26.01 -3.45
CA TYR A 58 8.80 24.85 -3.43
C TYR A 58 7.81 24.87 -4.61
N SER A 59 7.17 26.02 -4.82
CA SER A 59 6.21 26.19 -5.92
C SER A 59 6.89 26.05 -7.29
N SER A 60 8.09 26.61 -7.44
CA SER A 60 8.89 26.49 -8.66
C SER A 60 9.31 25.03 -8.91
N ALA A 61 9.81 24.34 -7.90
CA ALA A 61 10.19 22.92 -8.02
C ALA A 61 8.99 22.04 -8.37
N LYS A 62 7.82 22.29 -7.76
CA LYS A 62 6.57 21.60 -8.10
C LYS A 62 6.16 21.81 -9.53
N GLN A 63 6.25 23.04 -10.06
CA GLN A 63 5.92 23.35 -11.45
C GLN A 63 6.90 22.70 -12.43
N GLN A 64 8.19 22.68 -12.12
CA GLN A 64 9.22 22.12 -12.98
C GLN A 64 9.18 20.59 -13.03
N THR A 65 8.92 19.94 -11.91
CA THR A 65 8.98 18.48 -11.79
C THR A 65 7.63 17.80 -11.91
N GLY A 66 6.52 18.55 -11.74
CA GLY A 66 5.17 17.99 -11.61
C GLY A 66 4.95 17.19 -10.31
N VAL A 67 5.92 17.18 -9.40
CA VAL A 67 5.88 16.39 -8.16
C VAL A 67 5.41 17.27 -7.01
N ASP A 68 4.44 16.78 -6.25
CA ASP A 68 4.07 17.36 -4.94
C ASP A 68 4.78 16.59 -3.84
N ALA A 69 5.86 17.14 -3.32
CA ALA A 69 6.66 16.46 -2.31
C ALA A 69 5.97 16.35 -0.93
N GLN A 70 4.85 17.03 -0.72
CA GLN A 70 4.01 16.89 0.48
C GLN A 70 2.87 15.88 0.28
N ALA A 71 2.70 15.36 -0.94
CA ALA A 71 1.72 14.30 -1.18
C ALA A 71 2.11 13.03 -0.43
N PRO A 72 1.14 12.31 0.14
CA PRO A 72 1.44 11.04 0.79
C PRO A 72 2.02 10.03 -0.21
N PRO A 73 2.88 9.11 0.24
CA PRO A 73 3.36 8.01 -0.61
C PRO A 73 2.20 7.23 -1.21
N PRO A 74 2.40 6.55 -2.35
CA PRO A 74 1.39 5.66 -2.91
C PRO A 74 0.89 4.68 -1.86
N ALA A 75 -0.42 4.65 -1.66
CA ALA A 75 -1.02 3.76 -0.67
C ALA A 75 -0.77 2.29 -1.06
N ALA A 76 -0.29 1.50 -0.11
CA ALA A 76 -0.25 0.06 -0.30
C ALA A 76 -1.69 -0.48 -0.42
N PRO A 77 -1.94 -1.51 -1.25
CA PRO A 77 -3.23 -2.15 -1.31
C PRO A 77 -3.67 -2.60 0.09
N SER A 78 -4.93 -2.37 0.41
CA SER A 78 -5.48 -2.80 1.71
C SER A 78 -5.40 -4.31 1.88
N ALA A 79 -5.43 -4.79 3.12
CA ALA A 79 -5.43 -6.22 3.40
C ALA A 79 -6.61 -6.95 2.72
N GLU A 80 -7.75 -6.26 2.59
CA GLU A 80 -8.94 -6.80 1.91
C GLU A 80 -8.72 -6.94 0.41
N GLU A 81 -8.14 -5.93 -0.25
CA GLU A 81 -7.79 -5.97 -1.68
C GLU A 81 -6.75 -7.06 -1.97
N GLN A 82 -5.73 -7.20 -1.12
CA GLN A 82 -4.74 -8.26 -1.24
C GLN A 82 -5.37 -9.65 -1.13
N GLN A 83 -6.24 -9.85 -0.14
CA GLN A 83 -6.96 -11.12 0.03
C GLN A 83 -7.92 -11.39 -1.14
N ALA A 84 -8.61 -10.38 -1.65
CA ALA A 84 -9.50 -10.51 -2.79
C ALA A 84 -8.73 -10.95 -4.04
N ALA A 85 -7.60 -10.32 -4.33
CA ALA A 85 -6.73 -10.68 -5.45
C ALA A 85 -6.20 -12.11 -5.32
N GLN A 86 -5.74 -12.52 -4.14
CA GLN A 86 -5.30 -13.90 -3.89
C GLN A 86 -6.43 -14.92 -4.06
N LYS A 87 -7.63 -14.63 -3.56
CA LYS A 87 -8.81 -15.50 -3.73
C LYS A 87 -9.18 -15.64 -5.21
N GLN A 88 -9.18 -14.54 -5.97
CA GLN A 88 -9.47 -14.58 -7.40
C GLN A 88 -8.43 -15.41 -8.15
N ALA A 89 -7.15 -15.21 -7.90
CA ALA A 89 -6.08 -15.98 -8.50
C ALA A 89 -6.20 -17.47 -8.17
N ALA A 90 -6.50 -17.82 -6.91
CA ALA A 90 -6.71 -19.18 -6.47
C ALA A 90 -7.94 -19.83 -7.16
N GLN A 91 -9.03 -19.10 -7.34
CA GLN A 91 -10.23 -19.58 -8.05
C GLN A 91 -9.94 -19.82 -9.54
N GLN A 92 -9.22 -18.91 -10.19
CA GLN A 92 -8.82 -19.08 -11.59
C GLN A 92 -7.89 -20.29 -11.77
N ALA A 93 -6.92 -20.46 -10.87
CA ALA A 93 -6.03 -21.63 -10.89
C ALA A 93 -6.79 -22.94 -10.68
N ALA A 94 -7.78 -22.96 -9.78
CA ALA A 94 -8.65 -24.13 -9.59
C ALA A 94 -9.52 -24.43 -10.83
N ALA A 95 -10.05 -23.39 -11.49
CA ALA A 95 -10.85 -23.52 -12.69
C ALA A 95 -10.05 -24.04 -13.89
N SER A 96 -8.78 -23.63 -14.01
CA SER A 96 -7.85 -24.06 -15.07
C SER A 96 -7.27 -25.45 -14.84
N THR A 97 -7.41 -26.01 -13.63
CA THR A 97 -6.93 -27.38 -13.34
C THR A 97 -7.74 -28.42 -14.12
N PRO A 98 -7.09 -29.39 -14.81
CA PRO A 98 -7.79 -30.37 -15.61
C PRO A 98 -8.85 -31.15 -14.82
N LYS A 99 -10.07 -31.18 -15.34
CA LYS A 99 -11.20 -31.95 -14.79
C LYS A 99 -11.15 -33.37 -15.27
N GLY A 100 -11.83 -34.31 -14.58
CA GLY A 100 -11.97 -35.68 -15.01
C GLY A 100 -11.00 -36.67 -14.36
N GLY A 101 -10.39 -36.33 -13.22
CA GLY A 101 -9.54 -37.24 -12.47
C GLY A 101 -10.23 -38.54 -12.05
N ALA A 102 -11.52 -38.47 -11.73
CA ALA A 102 -12.32 -39.66 -11.43
C ALA A 102 -12.46 -40.58 -12.66
N VAL A 103 -12.78 -40.01 -13.82
CA VAL A 103 -12.95 -40.77 -15.08
C VAL A 103 -11.64 -41.39 -15.52
N LYS A 104 -10.54 -40.64 -15.51
CA LYS A 104 -9.21 -41.18 -15.81
C LYS A 104 -8.78 -42.25 -14.81
N GLY A 105 -9.07 -42.03 -13.53
CA GLY A 105 -8.78 -42.96 -12.45
C GLY A 105 -9.59 -44.23 -12.55
N SER A 106 -10.90 -44.16 -12.84
CA SER A 106 -11.76 -45.33 -13.01
C SER A 106 -11.36 -46.16 -14.24
N ALA A 107 -11.06 -45.52 -15.37
CA ALA A 107 -10.62 -46.21 -16.58
C ALA A 107 -9.31 -47.00 -16.33
N ARG A 108 -8.33 -46.38 -15.70
CA ARG A 108 -7.06 -47.03 -15.35
C ARG A 108 -7.25 -48.14 -14.30
N GLY A 109 -8.09 -47.90 -13.32
CA GLY A 109 -8.43 -48.85 -12.27
C GLY A 109 -9.20 -50.06 -12.81
N ALA A 110 -10.15 -49.82 -13.72
CA ALA A 110 -10.89 -50.91 -14.39
C ALA A 110 -9.97 -51.81 -15.22
N ALA A 111 -9.08 -51.21 -16.02
CA ALA A 111 -8.14 -51.98 -16.84
C ALA A 111 -7.19 -52.85 -15.97
N GLY A 112 -6.60 -52.26 -14.90
CA GLY A 112 -5.75 -53.01 -13.97
C GLY A 112 -6.51 -54.04 -13.16
N GLY A 113 -7.73 -53.73 -12.70
CA GLY A 113 -8.60 -54.65 -11.96
C GLY A 113 -9.11 -55.82 -12.82
N ALA A 114 -9.43 -55.55 -14.09
CA ALA A 114 -9.81 -56.61 -15.03
C ALA A 114 -8.67 -57.61 -15.29
N ALA A 115 -7.44 -57.12 -15.45
CA ALA A 115 -6.26 -57.98 -15.64
C ALA A 115 -6.02 -58.89 -14.42
N ILE A 116 -6.12 -58.38 -13.22
CA ILE A 116 -5.97 -59.15 -11.97
C ILE A 116 -7.16 -60.13 -11.79
N GLY A 117 -8.40 -59.66 -12.03
CA GLY A 117 -9.60 -60.46 -11.94
C GLY A 117 -9.66 -61.58 -12.93
N ALA A 118 -9.11 -61.40 -14.15
CA ALA A 118 -8.98 -62.46 -15.15
C ALA A 118 -8.11 -63.64 -14.69
N ILE A 119 -7.04 -63.32 -13.91
CA ILE A 119 -6.17 -64.35 -13.32
C ILE A 119 -6.91 -65.13 -12.21
N ALA A 120 -7.81 -64.45 -11.48
CA ALA A 120 -8.60 -65.00 -10.39
C ALA A 120 -9.92 -65.66 -10.86
N GLY A 121 -10.21 -65.62 -12.16
CA GLY A 121 -11.39 -66.25 -12.77
C GLY A 121 -12.63 -65.36 -12.88
N ASP A 122 -12.55 -64.10 -12.48
CA ASP A 122 -13.66 -63.10 -12.58
C ASP A 122 -13.18 -61.75 -12.96
N ALA A 123 -12.95 -61.47 -14.24
CA ALA A 123 -12.52 -60.23 -14.79
C ALA A 123 -13.54 -59.10 -14.58
N GLY A 124 -14.85 -59.42 -14.53
CA GLY A 124 -15.92 -58.43 -14.36
C GLY A 124 -15.91 -57.81 -12.96
N THR A 125 -15.87 -58.64 -11.93
CA THR A 125 -15.78 -58.16 -10.54
C THR A 125 -14.46 -57.42 -10.28
N GLY A 126 -13.33 -57.89 -10.82
CA GLY A 126 -12.04 -57.23 -10.77
C GLY A 126 -12.06 -55.84 -11.40
N ALA A 127 -12.69 -55.69 -12.57
CA ALA A 127 -12.85 -54.40 -13.25
C ALA A 127 -13.73 -53.43 -12.44
N ALA A 128 -14.83 -53.90 -11.86
CA ALA A 128 -15.74 -53.06 -11.07
C ALA A 128 -15.06 -52.51 -9.78
N VAL A 129 -14.37 -53.38 -9.05
CA VAL A 129 -13.61 -52.98 -7.84
C VAL A 129 -12.46 -52.06 -8.23
N GLY A 130 -11.73 -52.35 -9.28
CA GLY A 130 -10.66 -51.52 -9.80
C GLY A 130 -11.13 -50.15 -10.26
N ALA A 131 -12.29 -50.07 -10.92
CA ALA A 131 -12.89 -48.80 -11.35
C ALA A 131 -13.25 -47.90 -10.17
N THR A 132 -13.89 -48.44 -9.13
CA THR A 132 -14.27 -47.66 -7.92
C THR A 132 -13.06 -47.18 -7.14
N ALA A 133 -12.08 -48.03 -6.92
CA ALA A 133 -10.83 -47.64 -6.25
C ALA A 133 -10.04 -46.61 -7.06
N GLY A 134 -9.98 -46.80 -8.40
CA GLY A 134 -9.35 -45.87 -9.32
C GLY A 134 -10.05 -44.52 -9.36
N ALA A 135 -11.39 -44.46 -9.33
CA ALA A 135 -12.16 -43.24 -9.27
C ALA A 135 -11.86 -42.44 -8.00
N VAL A 136 -11.82 -43.08 -6.84
CA VAL A 136 -11.51 -42.47 -5.55
C VAL A 136 -10.09 -41.88 -5.55
N ARG A 137 -9.12 -42.65 -6.03
CA ARG A 137 -7.72 -42.21 -6.16
C ARG A 137 -7.60 -41.06 -7.12
N GLY A 138 -8.26 -41.09 -8.26
CA GLY A 138 -8.26 -40.01 -9.25
C GLY A 138 -8.85 -38.71 -8.72
N ARG A 139 -9.96 -38.78 -7.94
CA ARG A 139 -10.55 -37.64 -7.26
C ARG A 139 -9.60 -37.02 -6.22
N ARG A 140 -8.90 -37.87 -5.44
CA ARG A 140 -7.92 -37.39 -4.44
C ARG A 140 -6.74 -36.69 -5.12
N GLN A 141 -6.21 -37.24 -6.21
CA GLN A 141 -5.15 -36.61 -6.99
C GLN A 141 -5.59 -35.29 -7.59
N GLN A 142 -6.80 -35.22 -8.15
CA GLN A 142 -7.36 -33.97 -8.68
C GLN A 142 -7.50 -32.91 -7.60
N LYS A 143 -8.04 -33.26 -6.41
CA LYS A 143 -8.13 -32.33 -5.28
C LYS A 143 -6.76 -31.80 -4.86
N LYS A 144 -5.76 -32.68 -4.75
CA LYS A 144 -4.38 -32.26 -4.41
C LYS A 144 -3.79 -31.32 -5.47
N ALA A 145 -4.01 -31.64 -6.77
CA ALA A 145 -3.56 -30.77 -7.86
C ALA A 145 -4.23 -29.40 -7.82
N GLN A 146 -5.54 -29.34 -7.53
CA GLN A 146 -6.26 -28.08 -7.37
C GLN A 146 -5.73 -27.27 -6.17
N GLN A 147 -5.54 -27.92 -5.03
CA GLN A 147 -4.99 -27.26 -3.84
C GLN A 147 -3.58 -26.72 -4.10
N GLY A 148 -2.71 -27.51 -4.73
CA GLY A 148 -1.38 -27.06 -5.10
C GLY A 148 -1.39 -25.88 -6.07
N ALA A 149 -2.24 -25.92 -7.09
CA ALA A 149 -2.40 -24.81 -8.03
C ALA A 149 -2.92 -23.52 -7.35
N GLN A 150 -3.87 -23.67 -6.41
CA GLN A 150 -4.38 -22.54 -5.63
C GLN A 150 -3.29 -21.91 -4.75
N GLN A 151 -2.50 -22.72 -4.06
CA GLN A 151 -1.40 -22.25 -3.22
C GLN A 151 -0.35 -21.53 -4.06
N GLN A 152 0.10 -22.11 -5.15
CA GLN A 152 1.07 -21.46 -6.04
C GLN A 152 0.55 -20.14 -6.62
N ALA A 153 -0.72 -20.10 -7.04
CA ALA A 153 -1.32 -18.85 -7.54
C ALA A 153 -1.39 -17.78 -6.46
N ALA A 154 -1.74 -18.13 -5.22
CA ALA A 154 -1.77 -17.20 -4.10
C ALA A 154 -0.38 -16.65 -3.77
N GLU A 155 0.64 -17.52 -3.76
CA GLU A 155 2.04 -17.12 -3.51
C GLU A 155 2.58 -16.20 -4.61
N GLN A 156 2.34 -16.53 -5.89
CA GLN A 156 2.73 -15.68 -7.01
C GLN A 156 2.06 -14.31 -6.96
N THR A 157 0.76 -14.28 -6.62
CA THR A 157 0.03 -13.00 -6.46
C THR A 157 0.61 -12.17 -5.33
N ALA A 158 0.94 -12.79 -4.19
CA ALA A 158 1.55 -12.09 -3.07
C ALA A 158 2.93 -11.52 -3.44
N GLN A 159 3.77 -12.28 -4.15
CA GLN A 159 5.08 -11.82 -4.63
C GLN A 159 4.93 -10.68 -5.63
N ALA A 160 4.01 -10.78 -6.59
CA ALA A 160 3.75 -9.73 -7.57
C ALA A 160 3.28 -8.42 -6.90
N GLN A 161 2.44 -8.51 -5.88
CA GLN A 161 2.00 -7.35 -5.12
C GLN A 161 3.16 -6.68 -4.36
N GLN A 162 4.03 -7.47 -3.74
CA GLN A 162 5.22 -6.94 -3.06
C GLN A 162 6.17 -6.23 -4.04
N GLN A 163 6.41 -6.81 -5.21
CA GLN A 163 7.24 -6.21 -6.25
C GLN A 163 6.62 -4.90 -6.74
N ALA A 164 5.33 -4.88 -7.08
CA ALA A 164 4.63 -3.68 -7.51
C ALA A 164 4.70 -2.55 -6.47
N GLN A 165 4.55 -2.88 -5.18
CA GLN A 165 4.68 -1.90 -4.10
C GLN A 165 6.12 -1.37 -3.96
N ALA A 166 7.11 -2.24 -4.09
CA ALA A 166 8.51 -1.84 -4.05
C ALA A 166 8.87 -0.91 -5.22
N GLU A 167 8.39 -1.22 -6.43
CA GLU A 167 8.56 -0.38 -7.61
C GLU A 167 7.87 0.98 -7.45
N ALA A 168 6.63 1.01 -6.95
CA ALA A 168 5.89 2.25 -6.69
C ALA A 168 6.62 3.13 -5.67
N ASN A 169 7.15 2.54 -4.61
CA ASN A 169 7.95 3.26 -3.62
C ASN A 169 9.28 3.78 -4.20
N ALA A 170 9.96 3.00 -5.03
CA ALA A 170 11.19 3.43 -5.70
C ALA A 170 10.94 4.59 -6.67
N GLN A 171 9.86 4.54 -7.44
CA GLN A 171 9.44 5.63 -8.32
C GLN A 171 9.10 6.90 -7.54
N HIS A 172 8.36 6.76 -6.44
CA HIS A 172 8.04 7.89 -5.56
C HIS A 172 9.31 8.53 -4.97
N GLN A 173 10.26 7.74 -4.48
CA GLN A 173 11.53 8.24 -3.98
C GLN A 173 12.34 8.95 -5.08
N GLY A 174 12.43 8.38 -6.28
CA GLY A 174 13.10 9.01 -7.42
C GLY A 174 12.47 10.34 -7.82
N ALA A 175 11.14 10.43 -7.76
CA ALA A 175 10.41 11.67 -8.00
C ALA A 175 10.72 12.72 -6.92
N LEU A 176 10.73 12.33 -5.64
CA LEU A 176 11.12 13.20 -4.52
C LEU A 176 12.57 13.69 -4.64
N ASP A 177 13.51 12.83 -5.04
CA ASP A 177 14.91 13.23 -5.23
C ASP A 177 15.07 14.24 -6.37
N THR A 178 14.26 14.11 -7.42
CA THR A 178 14.22 15.08 -8.52
C THR A 178 13.67 16.42 -8.04
N PHE A 179 12.59 16.39 -7.24
CA PHE A 179 12.03 17.59 -6.62
C PHE A 179 13.05 18.27 -5.69
N LYS A 180 13.71 17.51 -4.81
CA LYS A 180 14.71 18.04 -3.87
C LYS A 180 15.87 18.73 -4.61
N ARG A 181 16.32 18.17 -5.72
CA ARG A 181 17.35 18.79 -6.55
C ARG A 181 16.90 20.12 -7.16
N ALA A 182 15.68 20.19 -7.69
CA ALA A 182 15.13 21.41 -8.22
C ALA A 182 14.94 22.48 -7.13
N PHE A 183 14.43 22.07 -5.97
CA PHE A 183 14.28 22.94 -4.79
C PHE A 183 15.64 23.48 -4.31
N SER A 184 16.63 22.61 -4.14
CA SER A 184 17.97 23.00 -3.70
C SER A 184 18.63 23.97 -4.67
N ALA A 185 18.55 23.73 -5.97
CA ALA A 185 19.10 24.63 -6.98
C ALA A 185 18.46 26.03 -6.92
N CYS A 186 17.14 26.11 -6.67
CA CYS A 186 16.45 27.38 -6.50
C CYS A 186 16.91 28.11 -5.22
N MET A 187 17.07 27.39 -4.12
CA MET A 187 17.52 27.97 -2.84
C MET A 187 18.98 28.41 -2.89
N ASP A 188 19.85 27.62 -3.53
CA ASP A 188 21.25 27.97 -3.76
C ASP A 188 21.39 29.28 -4.55
N ALA A 189 20.59 29.45 -5.61
CA ALA A 189 20.53 30.68 -6.41
C ALA A 189 20.10 31.92 -5.59
N ARG A 190 19.38 31.71 -4.46
CA ARG A 190 18.96 32.78 -3.53
C ARG A 190 19.93 32.98 -2.37
N GLY A 191 21.04 32.28 -2.34
CA GLY A 191 22.08 32.42 -1.30
C GLY A 191 21.79 31.63 -0.03
N TYR A 192 21.20 30.46 -0.15
CA TYR A 192 21.06 29.49 0.92
C TYR A 192 21.88 28.25 0.63
N SER A 193 22.43 27.63 1.67
CA SER A 193 23.03 26.30 1.58
C SER A 193 22.00 25.28 2.02
N VAL A 194 21.71 24.31 1.17
CA VAL A 194 20.71 23.26 1.44
C VAL A 194 21.39 21.93 1.71
N LYS A 195 20.98 21.25 2.80
CA LYS A 195 21.51 19.94 3.21
C LYS A 195 20.40 18.99 3.61
#